data_b1ea7f4167e1a6b609b7529243d9d769
#
_entry.id   b1ea7f4167e1a6b609b7529243d9d769
#
_cell.length_a   1.000
_cell.length_b   1.000
_cell.length_c   1.000
_cell.angle_alpha   90.00
_cell.angle_beta   90.00
_cell.angle_gamma   90.00
#
_symmetry.space_group_name_H-M   'P 1'
#
loop_
_entity.id
_entity.type
_entity.pdbx_description
1 polymer ?
#
loop_
_entity_poly.entity_id
_entity_poly.type
_entity_poly.pdbx_seq_one_letter_code
_entity_poly.pdbx_strand_id
1 'polypeptide(L)'
;MNKKQKKVLVRILIAAVLLALLNLVRLPELPEVLLYLAAYIVIGYDVLRKAGKGILNGRVFDENFLMAVATIGAVALAIISGSGDFNEAVLVMLFYQVGELFQSYAVGKSRRSIASLMDIRPDYANIEVDGKLEQVDPDEVETGSVIVVQPGEKVPIDGVVISGSSTVNTSALTGESLPRDIAEGDEIISGCINLSGLIRVRTTKPFGESTVSKILELVESSGSRKSRSEQFISRFARVYTPIVCYSAFALAILPPLVRIVLMGLGGDWTDWIYRALTFLIISCPCALVISIPLSFFAGLGGASSEGVLIKGSNYLEALAQTKTVVFDKTGTLTRGVFEVSGIHHCPIEDEKLLEYAALAECASSHPISKSLREAYGKELDRSRVSDIEEISGNGVIAKVDGRTIAAGNDRLMQRLGIKHTECRSVGTIVHVAIDGVYSGHIVISDVVKPSSAQAIAELKKQGVGKTVMLTGDAKVVAEKVAADLGVDEVHSQLLPGDKVSEVERLLGETTGKAKLAFVGDGINDAPVLSRADIGIAMGAMGSDAAIEAADVVLMDDDPLKISRAIKISRKCIRIVYENIVFALGVKFACLLLGALGIADMGAAIFADVGVMVIAVLNAMRALHCSK
;
A
#
# COMPACT_ATOMS: atom_id res chain seq x y z
N MET A 1 -21.76 -9.22 -10.69
CA MET A 1 -22.83 -9.11 -9.67
C MET A 1 -22.99 -10.42 -8.92
N ASN A 2 -23.03 -10.37 -7.60
CA ASN A 2 -23.28 -11.54 -6.75
C ASN A 2 -24.78 -11.86 -6.66
N LYS A 3 -25.14 -13.04 -6.07
CA LYS A 3 -26.56 -13.46 -5.94
C LYS A 3 -27.44 -12.44 -5.21
N LYS A 4 -26.88 -11.72 -4.22
CA LYS A 4 -27.61 -10.71 -3.43
C LYS A 4 -27.90 -9.46 -4.28
N GLN A 5 -26.92 -8.97 -5.05
CA GLN A 5 -27.06 -7.83 -5.95
C GLN A 5 -28.08 -8.10 -7.08
N LYS A 6 -28.10 -9.33 -7.63
CA LYS A 6 -29.11 -9.74 -8.62
C LYS A 6 -30.53 -9.68 -8.05
N LYS A 7 -30.73 -10.12 -6.78
CA LYS A 7 -32.05 -10.04 -6.12
C LYS A 7 -32.50 -8.58 -5.93
N VAL A 8 -31.60 -7.68 -5.54
CA VAL A 8 -31.93 -6.25 -5.39
C VAL A 8 -32.27 -5.64 -6.75
N LEU A 9 -31.51 -5.95 -7.81
CA LEU A 9 -31.81 -5.48 -9.16
C LEU A 9 -33.19 -5.90 -9.64
N VAL A 10 -33.58 -7.17 -9.44
CA VAL A 10 -34.92 -7.68 -9.81
C VAL A 10 -36.00 -6.91 -9.07
N ARG A 11 -35.83 -6.62 -7.78
CA ARG A 11 -36.81 -5.85 -7.00
C ARG A 11 -36.94 -4.41 -7.49
N ILE A 12 -35.81 -3.75 -7.84
CA ILE A 12 -35.79 -2.42 -8.46
C ILE A 12 -36.58 -2.43 -9.77
N LEU A 13 -36.34 -3.41 -10.63
CA LEU A 13 -37.04 -3.52 -11.91
C LEU A 13 -38.56 -3.76 -11.72
N ILE A 14 -38.95 -4.64 -10.79
CA ILE A 14 -40.39 -4.88 -10.48
C ILE A 14 -41.04 -3.58 -9.98
N ALA A 15 -40.43 -2.90 -9.02
CA ALA A 15 -40.96 -1.64 -8.47
C ALA A 15 -41.02 -0.52 -9.53
N ALA A 16 -40.00 -0.40 -10.39
CA ALA A 16 -39.99 0.58 -11.48
C ALA A 16 -41.09 0.31 -12.51
N VAL A 17 -41.32 -0.96 -12.89
CA VAL A 17 -42.41 -1.35 -13.81
C VAL A 17 -43.77 -1.08 -13.18
N LEU A 18 -43.96 -1.44 -11.90
CA LEU A 18 -45.22 -1.16 -11.18
C LEU A 18 -45.47 0.34 -11.12
N LEU A 19 -44.46 1.15 -10.79
CA LEU A 19 -44.57 2.59 -10.74
C LEU A 19 -44.92 3.20 -12.11
N ALA A 20 -44.27 2.74 -13.17
CA ALA A 20 -44.57 3.17 -14.54
C ALA A 20 -46.01 2.81 -14.96
N LEU A 21 -46.48 1.62 -14.62
CA LEU A 21 -47.85 1.19 -14.90
C LEU A 21 -48.87 2.04 -14.13
N LEU A 22 -48.63 2.31 -12.85
CA LEU A 22 -49.51 3.15 -12.01
C LEU A 22 -49.59 4.60 -12.53
N ASN A 23 -48.53 5.15 -13.08
CA ASN A 23 -48.55 6.47 -13.70
C ASN A 23 -49.22 6.51 -15.08
N LEU A 24 -49.32 5.37 -15.78
CA LEU A 24 -49.94 5.28 -17.11
C LEU A 24 -51.42 4.91 -17.06
N VAL A 25 -51.86 4.15 -16.05
CA VAL A 25 -53.22 3.61 -15.94
C VAL A 25 -53.92 4.29 -14.77
N ARG A 26 -55.01 5.01 -15.05
CA ARG A 26 -55.86 5.56 -13.98
C ARG A 26 -56.70 4.46 -13.36
N LEU A 27 -56.44 4.13 -12.13
CA LEU A 27 -57.17 3.14 -11.34
C LEU A 27 -58.17 3.83 -10.38
N PRO A 28 -59.17 3.12 -9.86
CA PRO A 28 -59.96 3.60 -8.72
C PRO A 28 -59.09 3.83 -7.50
N GLU A 29 -59.43 4.78 -6.62
CA GLU A 29 -58.59 5.22 -5.48
C GLU A 29 -58.09 4.05 -4.59
N LEU A 30 -58.95 3.15 -4.18
CA LEU A 30 -58.60 2.04 -3.28
C LEU A 30 -57.57 1.04 -3.89
N PRO A 31 -57.74 0.49 -5.10
CA PRO A 31 -56.74 -0.31 -5.78
C PRO A 31 -55.44 0.44 -6.04
N GLU A 32 -55.49 1.71 -6.35
CA GLU A 32 -54.32 2.55 -6.60
C GLU A 32 -53.44 2.66 -5.36
N VAL A 33 -54.01 3.03 -4.20
CA VAL A 33 -53.32 3.09 -2.91
C VAL A 33 -52.67 1.76 -2.53
N LEU A 34 -53.44 0.65 -2.68
CA LEU A 34 -52.92 -0.68 -2.34
C LEU A 34 -51.74 -1.09 -3.21
N LEU A 35 -51.72 -0.74 -4.50
CA LEU A 35 -50.64 -1.05 -5.42
C LEU A 35 -49.40 -0.17 -5.13
N TYR A 36 -49.56 1.12 -4.80
CA TYR A 36 -48.45 1.96 -4.35
C TYR A 36 -47.83 1.44 -3.06
N LEU A 37 -48.63 1.04 -2.07
CA LEU A 37 -48.16 0.43 -0.83
C LEU A 37 -47.44 -0.91 -1.10
N ALA A 38 -47.97 -1.74 -2.02
CA ALA A 38 -47.27 -2.96 -2.41
C ALA A 38 -45.92 -2.69 -3.07
N ALA A 39 -45.85 -1.71 -4.00
CA ALA A 39 -44.59 -1.27 -4.61
C ALA A 39 -43.62 -0.76 -3.57
N TYR A 40 -44.07 0.09 -2.63
CA TYR A 40 -43.27 0.62 -1.53
C TYR A 40 -42.69 -0.48 -0.62
N ILE A 41 -43.53 -1.49 -0.24
CA ILE A 41 -43.07 -2.61 0.58
C ILE A 41 -42.05 -3.46 -0.17
N VAL A 42 -42.28 -3.77 -1.45
CA VAL A 42 -41.39 -4.55 -2.29
C VAL A 42 -40.01 -3.91 -2.38
N ILE A 43 -39.95 -2.62 -2.63
CA ILE A 43 -38.69 -1.90 -2.78
C ILE A 43 -38.05 -1.58 -1.43
N GLY A 44 -38.83 -1.20 -0.41
CA GLY A 44 -38.41 -0.69 0.89
C GLY A 44 -38.13 -1.75 1.96
N TYR A 45 -38.50 -3.00 1.76
CA TYR A 45 -38.46 -4.06 2.76
C TYR A 45 -37.10 -4.13 3.52
N ASP A 46 -35.98 -4.08 2.80
CA ASP A 46 -34.65 -4.20 3.41
C ASP A 46 -34.30 -2.97 4.26
N VAL A 47 -34.69 -1.78 3.81
CA VAL A 47 -34.45 -0.51 4.52
C VAL A 47 -35.28 -0.48 5.80
N LEU A 48 -36.57 -0.78 5.69
CA LEU A 48 -37.48 -0.82 6.84
C LEU A 48 -37.06 -1.84 7.89
N ARG A 49 -36.64 -3.05 7.44
CA ARG A 49 -36.13 -4.08 8.33
C ARG A 49 -34.83 -3.68 9.01
N LYS A 50 -33.89 -3.03 8.29
CA LYS A 50 -32.63 -2.55 8.88
C LYS A 50 -32.90 -1.42 9.88
N ALA A 51 -33.77 -0.46 9.54
CA ALA A 51 -34.18 0.63 10.43
C ALA A 51 -34.82 0.08 11.74
N GLY A 52 -35.75 -0.85 11.64
CA GLY A 52 -36.37 -1.49 12.81
C GLY A 52 -35.35 -2.23 13.70
N LYS A 53 -34.42 -2.98 13.09
CA LYS A 53 -33.32 -3.61 13.84
C LYS A 53 -32.36 -2.59 14.47
N GLY A 54 -32.09 -1.47 13.77
CA GLY A 54 -31.27 -0.37 14.28
C GLY A 54 -31.88 0.21 15.56
N ILE A 55 -33.18 0.50 15.56
CA ILE A 55 -33.93 1.02 16.73
C ILE A 55 -33.85 0.02 17.90
N LEU A 56 -34.10 -1.26 17.65
CA LEU A 56 -34.05 -2.31 18.68
C LEU A 56 -32.66 -2.47 19.29
N ASN A 57 -31.59 -2.19 18.54
CA ASN A 57 -30.21 -2.28 18.99
C ASN A 57 -29.65 -0.93 19.50
N GLY A 58 -30.47 0.08 19.75
CA GLY A 58 -30.07 1.39 20.25
C GLY A 58 -29.32 2.27 19.25
N ARG A 59 -29.30 1.91 17.97
CA ARG A 59 -28.72 2.69 16.87
C ARG A 59 -29.80 3.43 16.10
N VAL A 60 -30.37 4.47 16.72
CA VAL A 60 -31.57 5.16 16.22
C VAL A 60 -31.25 6.12 15.08
N PHE A 61 -30.05 6.70 15.01
CA PHE A 61 -29.70 7.74 14.03
C PHE A 61 -28.77 7.18 12.94
N ASP A 62 -29.24 6.21 12.14
CA ASP A 62 -28.54 5.74 10.95
C ASP A 62 -29.26 6.17 9.65
N GLU A 63 -28.62 5.95 8.52
CA GLU A 63 -29.17 6.31 7.20
C GLU A 63 -30.48 5.57 6.88
N ASN A 64 -30.61 4.31 7.29
CA ASN A 64 -31.83 3.52 7.05
C ASN A 64 -33.01 4.07 7.89
N PHE A 65 -32.73 4.54 9.10
CA PHE A 65 -33.72 5.20 9.97
C PHE A 65 -34.22 6.50 9.32
N LEU A 66 -33.30 7.37 8.85
CA LEU A 66 -33.67 8.63 8.18
C LEU A 66 -34.57 8.37 6.97
N MET A 67 -34.19 7.41 6.12
CA MET A 67 -34.95 7.04 4.93
C MET A 67 -36.32 6.45 5.29
N ALA A 68 -36.36 5.58 6.31
CA ALA A 68 -37.63 4.98 6.75
C ALA A 68 -38.59 6.06 7.32
N VAL A 69 -38.10 6.96 8.18
CA VAL A 69 -38.92 8.04 8.76
C VAL A 69 -39.42 8.98 7.67
N ALA A 70 -38.56 9.37 6.73
CA ALA A 70 -38.94 10.29 5.67
C ALA A 70 -39.98 9.68 4.72
N THR A 71 -39.78 8.44 4.29
CA THR A 71 -40.72 7.78 3.34
C THR A 71 -42.02 7.31 3.99
N ILE A 72 -42.00 6.84 5.22
CA ILE A 72 -43.22 6.55 6.00
C ILE A 72 -43.98 7.85 6.26
N GLY A 73 -43.25 8.92 6.62
CA GLY A 73 -43.84 10.25 6.80
C GLY A 73 -44.51 10.79 5.54
N ALA A 74 -43.90 10.61 4.38
CA ALA A 74 -44.47 10.99 3.08
C ALA A 74 -45.77 10.19 2.77
N VAL A 75 -45.77 8.86 3.00
CA VAL A 75 -46.97 8.04 2.86
C VAL A 75 -48.07 8.50 3.82
N ALA A 76 -47.73 8.75 5.09
CA ALA A 76 -48.70 9.22 6.08
C ALA A 76 -49.27 10.61 5.69
N LEU A 77 -48.44 11.50 5.20
CA LEU A 77 -48.83 12.82 4.75
C LEU A 77 -49.79 12.72 3.54
N ALA A 78 -49.50 11.86 2.55
CA ALA A 78 -50.37 11.64 1.40
C ALA A 78 -51.76 11.12 1.80
N ILE A 79 -51.83 10.27 2.83
CA ILE A 79 -53.09 9.73 3.37
C ILE A 79 -53.87 10.86 4.10
N ILE A 80 -53.20 11.64 4.96
CA ILE A 80 -53.81 12.66 5.80
C ILE A 80 -54.29 13.87 4.96
N SER A 81 -53.48 14.28 3.96
CA SER A 81 -53.85 15.38 3.05
C SER A 81 -54.86 15.03 1.98
N GLY A 82 -55.09 13.72 1.76
CA GLY A 82 -55.91 13.23 0.67
C GLY A 82 -55.34 13.54 -0.73
N SER A 83 -54.06 13.89 -0.82
CA SER A 83 -53.41 14.26 -2.08
C SER A 83 -53.22 13.09 -3.04
N GLY A 84 -53.16 11.86 -2.50
CA GLY A 84 -52.90 10.67 -3.30
C GLY A 84 -51.43 10.56 -3.82
N ASP A 85 -50.52 11.44 -3.39
CA ASP A 85 -49.14 11.54 -3.88
C ASP A 85 -48.21 10.46 -3.29
N PHE A 86 -48.61 9.17 -3.39
CA PHE A 86 -47.79 8.04 -2.97
C PHE A 86 -46.57 7.82 -3.88
N ASN A 87 -46.62 8.38 -5.10
CA ASN A 87 -45.58 8.28 -6.11
C ASN A 87 -44.22 8.72 -5.58
N GLU A 88 -44.17 9.84 -4.83
CA GLU A 88 -42.92 10.36 -4.31
C GLU A 88 -42.23 9.40 -3.32
N ALA A 89 -42.97 8.79 -2.40
CA ALA A 89 -42.40 7.87 -1.42
C ALA A 89 -41.79 6.62 -2.09
N VAL A 90 -42.46 6.09 -3.13
CA VAL A 90 -41.97 4.94 -3.91
C VAL A 90 -40.76 5.37 -4.75
N LEU A 91 -40.80 6.53 -5.38
CA LEU A 91 -39.72 7.08 -6.20
C LEU A 91 -38.45 7.28 -5.37
N VAL A 92 -38.60 7.90 -4.20
CA VAL A 92 -37.49 8.11 -3.25
C VAL A 92 -36.83 6.79 -2.85
N MET A 93 -37.63 5.79 -2.48
CA MET A 93 -37.13 4.48 -2.09
C MET A 93 -36.49 3.73 -3.28
N LEU A 94 -37.01 3.92 -4.49
CA LEU A 94 -36.45 3.34 -5.72
C LEU A 94 -35.06 3.93 -6.01
N PHE A 95 -34.93 5.27 -6.03
CA PHE A 95 -33.63 5.90 -6.25
C PHE A 95 -32.62 5.55 -5.16
N TYR A 96 -33.03 5.49 -3.91
CA TYR A 96 -32.17 5.04 -2.82
C TYR A 96 -31.66 3.61 -3.06
N GLN A 97 -32.51 2.67 -3.45
CA GLN A 97 -32.12 1.29 -3.74
C GLN A 97 -31.22 1.18 -4.97
N VAL A 98 -31.42 2.01 -6.00
CA VAL A 98 -30.50 2.13 -7.15
C VAL A 98 -29.12 2.59 -6.68
N GLY A 99 -29.08 3.59 -5.82
CA GLY A 99 -27.84 4.08 -5.20
C GLY A 99 -27.12 3.01 -4.38
N GLU A 100 -27.82 2.30 -3.50
CA GLU A 100 -27.30 1.19 -2.70
C GLU A 100 -26.75 0.04 -3.57
N LEU A 101 -27.45 -0.30 -4.67
CA LEU A 101 -26.98 -1.31 -5.61
C LEU A 101 -25.69 -0.87 -6.30
N PHE A 102 -25.65 0.37 -6.80
CA PHE A 102 -24.46 0.93 -7.44
C PHE A 102 -23.26 0.97 -6.48
N GLN A 103 -23.47 1.41 -5.25
CA GLN A 103 -22.48 1.39 -4.17
C GLN A 103 -21.93 -0.02 -3.94
N SER A 104 -22.83 -1.00 -3.71
CA SER A 104 -22.45 -2.39 -3.48
C SER A 104 -21.65 -2.98 -4.66
N TYR A 105 -21.99 -2.59 -5.89
CA TYR A 105 -21.28 -3.01 -7.08
C TYR A 105 -19.90 -2.37 -7.17
N ALA A 106 -19.78 -1.05 -6.96
CA ALA A 106 -18.54 -0.30 -7.03
C ALA A 106 -17.52 -0.76 -5.95
N VAL A 107 -17.98 -0.89 -4.69
CA VAL A 107 -17.18 -1.42 -3.60
C VAL A 107 -16.74 -2.86 -3.89
N GLY A 108 -17.64 -3.70 -4.40
CA GLY A 108 -17.32 -5.07 -4.79
C GLY A 108 -16.34 -5.15 -5.96
N LYS A 109 -16.35 -4.21 -6.90
CA LYS A 109 -15.38 -4.13 -8.00
C LYS A 109 -14.00 -3.67 -7.48
N SER A 110 -13.95 -2.65 -6.63
CA SER A 110 -12.71 -2.17 -6.02
C SER A 110 -12.04 -3.26 -5.16
N ARG A 111 -12.82 -3.93 -4.31
CA ARG A 111 -12.31 -5.09 -3.54
C ARG A 111 -11.81 -6.23 -4.42
N ARG A 112 -12.43 -6.49 -5.56
CA ARG A 112 -11.97 -7.51 -6.51
C ARG A 112 -10.72 -7.09 -7.27
N SER A 113 -10.51 -5.82 -7.54
CA SER A 113 -9.24 -5.33 -8.09
C SER A 113 -8.07 -5.47 -7.10
N ILE A 114 -8.35 -5.40 -5.79
CA ILE A 114 -7.39 -5.77 -4.74
C ILE A 114 -7.29 -7.30 -4.64
N ALA A 115 -8.40 -8.03 -4.76
CA ALA A 115 -8.42 -9.50 -4.76
C ALA A 115 -7.80 -10.12 -6.04
N SER A 116 -7.70 -9.39 -7.16
CA SER A 116 -6.91 -9.85 -8.31
C SER A 116 -5.39 -9.76 -8.07
N LEU A 117 -4.96 -8.97 -7.07
CA LEU A 117 -3.63 -9.08 -6.47
C LEU A 117 -3.53 -10.33 -5.58
N MET A 118 -4.65 -10.82 -5.02
CA MET A 118 -4.74 -12.10 -4.30
C MET A 118 -4.79 -13.32 -5.24
N ASP A 119 -4.92 -13.11 -6.55
CA ASP A 119 -4.76 -14.16 -7.56
C ASP A 119 -3.30 -14.65 -7.71
N ILE A 120 -2.39 -14.10 -6.90
CA ILE A 120 -1.04 -14.64 -6.70
C ILE A 120 -1.04 -15.91 -5.84
N ARG A 121 -2.07 -16.19 -5.04
CA ARG A 121 -2.15 -17.43 -4.26
C ARG A 121 -2.15 -18.64 -5.20
N PRO A 122 -1.25 -19.59 -5.01
CA PRO A 122 -1.28 -20.86 -5.71
C PRO A 122 -2.45 -21.71 -5.18
N ASP A 123 -3.14 -22.40 -6.10
CA ASP A 123 -4.27 -23.28 -5.75
C ASP A 123 -3.79 -24.65 -5.25
N TYR A 124 -2.59 -25.09 -5.67
CA TYR A 124 -2.00 -26.38 -5.35
C TYR A 124 -0.46 -26.36 -5.46
N ALA A 125 0.18 -27.36 -4.87
CA ALA A 125 1.59 -27.69 -5.07
C ALA A 125 1.71 -29.09 -5.67
N ASN A 126 2.60 -29.29 -6.64
CA ASN A 126 2.93 -30.64 -7.14
C ASN A 126 4.12 -31.18 -6.36
N ILE A 127 3.93 -32.28 -5.64
CA ILE A 127 5.01 -33.04 -4.99
C ILE A 127 5.28 -34.32 -5.75
N GLU A 128 6.53 -34.78 -5.72
CA GLU A 128 6.93 -36.07 -6.35
C GLU A 128 6.92 -37.18 -5.29
N VAL A 129 5.95 -38.07 -5.37
CA VAL A 129 5.81 -39.24 -4.50
C VAL A 129 5.94 -40.50 -5.38
N ASP A 130 6.93 -41.36 -5.10
CA ASP A 130 7.18 -42.60 -5.84
C ASP A 130 7.30 -42.41 -7.37
N GLY A 131 7.89 -41.29 -7.81
CA GLY A 131 8.07 -40.96 -9.24
C GLY A 131 6.79 -40.51 -9.95
N LYS A 132 5.72 -40.20 -9.22
CA LYS A 132 4.47 -39.61 -9.74
C LYS A 132 4.24 -38.23 -9.12
N LEU A 133 3.71 -37.30 -9.93
CA LEU A 133 3.31 -36.00 -9.45
C LEU A 133 1.93 -36.13 -8.79
N GLU A 134 1.85 -35.72 -7.54
CA GLU A 134 0.63 -35.61 -6.77
C GLU A 134 0.34 -34.13 -6.44
N GLN A 135 -0.91 -33.68 -6.68
CA GLN A 135 -1.33 -32.35 -6.33
C GLN A 135 -1.85 -32.35 -4.89
N VAL A 136 -1.21 -31.51 -4.06
CA VAL A 136 -1.57 -31.32 -2.65
C VAL A 136 -1.91 -29.86 -2.37
N ASP A 137 -2.60 -29.59 -1.27
CA ASP A 137 -2.76 -28.22 -0.80
C ASP A 137 -1.39 -27.67 -0.36
N PRO A 138 -1.02 -26.45 -0.76
CA PRO A 138 0.24 -25.83 -0.33
C PRO A 138 0.45 -25.81 1.19
N ASP A 139 -0.63 -25.74 1.97
CA ASP A 139 -0.59 -25.78 3.45
C ASP A 139 -0.13 -27.14 4.00
N GLU A 140 -0.20 -28.21 3.20
CA GLU A 140 0.21 -29.59 3.59
C GLU A 140 1.68 -29.88 3.26
N VAL A 141 2.38 -28.98 2.56
CA VAL A 141 3.78 -29.17 2.15
C VAL A 141 4.74 -28.81 3.27
N GLU A 142 5.52 -29.79 3.73
CA GLU A 142 6.53 -29.57 4.77
C GLU A 142 7.77 -28.84 4.23
N THR A 143 8.47 -28.12 5.13
CA THR A 143 9.75 -27.48 4.81
C THR A 143 10.80 -28.54 4.46
N GLY A 144 11.55 -28.30 3.37
CA GLY A 144 12.55 -29.24 2.84
C GLY A 144 12.00 -30.21 1.80
N SER A 145 10.69 -30.23 1.57
CA SER A 145 10.06 -31.03 0.50
C SER A 145 10.47 -30.53 -0.88
N VAL A 146 10.46 -31.44 -1.85
CA VAL A 146 10.72 -31.09 -3.26
C VAL A 146 9.40 -30.94 -3.99
N ILE A 147 9.15 -29.73 -4.47
CA ILE A 147 8.00 -29.40 -5.32
C ILE A 147 8.44 -29.29 -6.78
N VAL A 148 7.54 -29.62 -7.68
CA VAL A 148 7.76 -29.55 -9.14
C VAL A 148 6.86 -28.46 -9.70
N VAL A 149 7.45 -27.49 -10.41
CA VAL A 149 6.72 -26.38 -11.01
C VAL A 149 6.85 -26.46 -12.53
N GLN A 150 5.73 -26.70 -13.20
CA GLN A 150 5.67 -26.82 -14.65
C GLN A 150 5.53 -25.43 -15.32
N PRO A 151 5.84 -25.28 -16.62
CA PRO A 151 5.58 -24.08 -17.37
C PRO A 151 4.09 -23.68 -17.30
N GLY A 152 3.83 -22.41 -17.00
CA GLY A 152 2.48 -21.86 -16.81
C GLY A 152 1.95 -21.95 -15.36
N GLU A 153 2.63 -22.68 -14.47
CA GLU A 153 2.23 -22.79 -13.07
C GLU A 153 2.84 -21.70 -12.19
N LYS A 154 2.13 -21.38 -11.10
CA LYS A 154 2.64 -20.51 -10.05
C LYS A 154 3.53 -21.30 -9.10
N VAL A 155 4.63 -20.70 -8.67
CA VAL A 155 5.48 -21.26 -7.61
C VAL A 155 4.71 -21.26 -6.29
N PRO A 156 4.44 -22.41 -5.66
CA PRO A 156 3.56 -22.45 -4.50
C PRO A 156 4.22 -21.96 -3.21
N ILE A 157 5.50 -22.25 -3.00
CA ILE A 157 6.21 -21.97 -1.74
C ILE A 157 7.63 -21.49 -2.06
N ASP A 158 8.16 -20.61 -1.22
CA ASP A 158 9.54 -20.12 -1.35
C ASP A 158 10.55 -21.28 -1.22
N GLY A 159 11.61 -21.25 -2.03
CA GLY A 159 12.60 -22.32 -2.02
C GLY A 159 13.83 -22.04 -2.87
N VAL A 160 14.65 -23.07 -3.03
CA VAL A 160 15.86 -23.06 -3.87
C VAL A 160 15.69 -24.05 -5.01
N VAL A 161 16.03 -23.65 -6.21
CA VAL A 161 16.00 -24.50 -7.40
C VAL A 161 17.10 -25.57 -7.26
N ILE A 162 16.72 -26.85 -7.24
CA ILE A 162 17.65 -27.96 -7.12
C ILE A 162 17.93 -28.69 -8.45
N SER A 163 17.07 -28.42 -9.46
CA SER A 163 17.26 -29.02 -10.80
C SER A 163 16.39 -28.25 -11.81
N GLY A 164 16.91 -28.05 -12.99
CA GLY A 164 16.24 -27.35 -14.09
C GLY A 164 16.68 -25.89 -14.23
N SER A 165 16.28 -25.29 -15.34
CA SER A 165 16.43 -23.86 -15.61
C SER A 165 15.17 -23.34 -16.27
N SER A 166 14.77 -22.12 -15.97
CA SER A 166 13.59 -21.50 -16.54
C SER A 166 13.67 -19.98 -16.49
N THR A 167 12.70 -19.35 -17.13
CA THR A 167 12.40 -17.93 -16.99
C THR A 167 11.13 -17.79 -16.17
N VAL A 168 11.12 -16.93 -15.15
CA VAL A 168 9.96 -16.68 -14.29
C VAL A 168 9.44 -15.26 -14.44
N ASN A 169 8.13 -15.13 -14.44
CA ASN A 169 7.45 -13.85 -14.43
C ASN A 169 7.15 -13.43 -12.98
N THR A 170 7.75 -12.34 -12.54
CA THR A 170 7.59 -11.76 -11.20
C THR A 170 6.63 -10.57 -11.17
N SER A 171 6.05 -10.18 -12.30
CA SER A 171 5.28 -8.94 -12.45
C SER A 171 4.09 -8.81 -11.49
N ALA A 172 3.47 -9.93 -11.11
CA ALA A 172 2.38 -9.94 -10.14
C ALA A 172 2.83 -9.56 -8.71
N LEU A 173 4.11 -9.75 -8.40
CA LEU A 173 4.70 -9.46 -7.09
C LEU A 173 5.44 -8.13 -7.10
N THR A 174 6.35 -7.96 -8.05
CA THR A 174 7.26 -6.79 -8.09
C THR A 174 6.75 -5.64 -8.96
N GLY A 175 5.78 -5.90 -9.84
CA GLY A 175 5.35 -4.94 -10.86
C GLY A 175 6.33 -4.79 -12.04
N GLU A 176 7.42 -5.55 -12.06
CA GLU A 176 8.39 -5.57 -13.17
C GLU A 176 7.88 -6.43 -14.32
N SER A 177 7.91 -5.86 -15.54
CA SER A 177 7.44 -6.59 -16.74
C SER A 177 8.49 -7.48 -17.37
N LEU A 178 9.76 -7.37 -16.97
CA LEU A 178 10.85 -8.19 -17.51
C LEU A 178 10.91 -9.53 -16.75
N PRO A 179 10.82 -10.67 -17.45
CA PRO A 179 11.03 -11.98 -16.84
C PRO A 179 12.47 -12.15 -16.34
N ARG A 180 12.63 -12.92 -15.25
CA ARG A 180 13.92 -13.24 -14.63
C ARG A 180 14.32 -14.67 -14.99
N ASP A 181 15.54 -14.86 -15.46
CA ASP A 181 16.11 -16.20 -15.63
C ASP A 181 16.55 -16.78 -14.31
N ILE A 182 16.28 -18.08 -14.11
CA ILE A 182 16.64 -18.86 -12.93
C ILE A 182 17.29 -20.18 -13.33
N ALA A 183 18.26 -20.62 -12.54
CA ALA A 183 19.01 -21.85 -12.71
C ALA A 183 19.17 -22.61 -11.37
N GLU A 184 19.79 -23.76 -11.42
CA GLU A 184 20.11 -24.57 -10.24
C GLU A 184 20.97 -23.76 -9.24
N GLY A 185 20.52 -23.73 -7.97
CA GLY A 185 21.13 -22.96 -6.88
C GLY A 185 20.49 -21.61 -6.62
N ASP A 186 19.64 -21.10 -7.54
CA ASP A 186 18.96 -19.81 -7.35
C ASP A 186 17.78 -19.92 -6.39
N GLU A 187 17.56 -18.86 -5.64
CA GLU A 187 16.37 -18.69 -4.80
C GLU A 187 15.16 -18.29 -5.66
N ILE A 188 14.03 -18.93 -5.40
CA ILE A 188 12.75 -18.63 -6.03
C ILE A 188 11.68 -18.38 -4.97
N ILE A 189 10.83 -17.40 -5.23
CA ILE A 189 9.76 -16.98 -4.33
C ILE A 189 8.40 -17.47 -4.81
N SER A 190 7.52 -17.73 -3.86
CA SER A 190 6.12 -18.08 -4.14
C SER A 190 5.38 -16.96 -4.87
N GLY A 191 4.43 -17.33 -5.73
CA GLY A 191 3.63 -16.41 -6.53
C GLY A 191 4.24 -15.99 -7.87
N CYS A 192 5.51 -16.30 -8.15
CA CYS A 192 6.07 -16.19 -9.50
C CYS A 192 5.41 -17.20 -10.44
N ILE A 193 5.27 -16.84 -11.71
CA ILE A 193 4.77 -17.75 -12.75
C ILE A 193 5.96 -18.32 -13.52
N ASN A 194 6.09 -19.63 -13.55
CA ASN A 194 7.08 -20.32 -14.35
C ASN A 194 6.70 -20.23 -15.83
N LEU A 195 7.60 -19.79 -16.72
CA LEU A 195 7.26 -19.54 -18.13
C LEU A 195 7.75 -20.63 -19.09
N SER A 196 8.95 -21.21 -18.90
CA SER A 196 9.59 -21.99 -19.96
C SER A 196 9.95 -23.42 -19.57
N GLY A 197 10.79 -23.62 -18.57
CA GLY A 197 11.34 -24.93 -18.21
C GLY A 197 10.64 -25.57 -17.00
N LEU A 198 10.70 -26.89 -16.89
CA LEU A 198 10.32 -27.56 -15.65
C LEU A 198 11.42 -27.36 -14.62
N ILE A 199 11.05 -26.92 -13.43
CA ILE A 199 11.98 -26.74 -12.31
C ILE A 199 11.56 -27.58 -11.11
N ARG A 200 12.55 -28.09 -10.37
CA ARG A 200 12.38 -28.70 -9.06
C ARG A 200 12.92 -27.76 -8.00
N VAL A 201 12.10 -27.48 -7.01
CA VAL A 201 12.39 -26.49 -5.96
C VAL A 201 12.31 -27.20 -4.61
N ARG A 202 13.35 -27.04 -3.78
CA ARG A 202 13.31 -27.47 -2.38
C ARG A 202 12.77 -26.34 -1.55
N THR A 203 11.68 -26.57 -0.83
CA THR A 203 11.02 -25.57 0.02
C THR A 203 11.92 -25.18 1.19
N THR A 204 12.01 -23.88 1.47
CA THR A 204 12.80 -23.31 2.58
C THR A 204 11.94 -22.90 3.76
N LYS A 205 10.62 -22.72 3.54
CA LYS A 205 9.65 -22.27 4.54
C LYS A 205 8.34 -23.05 4.39
N PRO A 206 7.47 -23.11 5.43
CA PRO A 206 6.11 -23.59 5.27
C PRO A 206 5.28 -22.54 4.48
N PHE A 207 4.15 -22.96 3.89
CA PHE A 207 3.30 -22.07 3.08
C PHE A 207 2.83 -20.83 3.84
N GLY A 208 2.43 -20.96 5.11
CA GLY A 208 1.99 -19.84 5.94
C GLY A 208 3.05 -18.75 6.15
N GLU A 209 4.34 -19.08 6.02
CA GLU A 209 5.46 -18.14 6.10
C GLU A 209 6.02 -17.74 4.74
N SER A 210 5.41 -18.23 3.65
CA SER A 210 5.82 -17.91 2.28
C SER A 210 5.59 -16.43 1.95
N THR A 211 6.33 -15.92 0.98
CA THR A 211 6.20 -14.53 0.50
C THR A 211 4.76 -14.19 0.10
N VAL A 212 4.09 -15.09 -0.62
CA VAL A 212 2.68 -14.91 -0.99
C VAL A 212 1.77 -14.81 0.22
N SER A 213 1.90 -15.71 1.21
CA SER A 213 1.05 -15.70 2.41
C SER A 213 1.22 -14.41 3.20
N LYS A 214 2.44 -13.90 3.36
CA LYS A 214 2.72 -12.63 4.02
C LYS A 214 2.14 -11.43 3.26
N ILE A 215 2.26 -11.41 1.94
CA ILE A 215 1.66 -10.36 1.11
C ILE A 215 0.13 -10.36 1.29
N LEU A 216 -0.50 -11.53 1.26
CA LEU A 216 -1.94 -11.67 1.45
C LEU A 216 -2.39 -11.17 2.83
N GLU A 217 -1.67 -11.54 3.88
CA GLU A 217 -1.93 -11.07 5.26
C GLU A 217 -1.79 -9.55 5.37
N LEU A 218 -0.74 -8.97 4.76
CA LEU A 218 -0.54 -7.51 4.72
C LEU A 218 -1.68 -6.79 3.99
N VAL A 219 -2.15 -7.34 2.88
CA VAL A 219 -3.27 -6.77 2.12
C VAL A 219 -4.59 -6.88 2.91
N GLU A 220 -4.86 -8.01 3.55
CA GLU A 220 -6.05 -8.18 4.40
C GLU A 220 -6.03 -7.27 5.63
N SER A 221 -4.90 -7.17 6.31
CA SER A 221 -4.75 -6.33 7.51
C SER A 221 -4.78 -4.84 7.21
N SER A 222 -4.40 -4.43 5.99
CA SER A 222 -4.39 -3.02 5.54
C SER A 222 -5.75 -2.32 5.68
N GLY A 223 -6.85 -3.08 5.55
CA GLY A 223 -8.21 -2.55 5.73
C GLY A 223 -8.57 -2.21 7.18
N SER A 224 -7.80 -2.64 8.17
CA SER A 224 -8.10 -2.42 9.60
C SER A 224 -7.59 -1.08 10.13
N ARG A 225 -6.53 -0.52 9.58
CA ARG A 225 -5.88 0.72 10.03
C ARG A 225 -6.44 1.94 9.28
N LYS A 226 -7.47 2.56 9.87
CA LYS A 226 -8.18 3.71 9.26
C LYS A 226 -7.39 5.00 9.32
N SER A 227 -7.40 5.75 8.21
CA SER A 227 -6.84 7.11 8.12
C SER A 227 -7.58 8.10 9.03
N ARG A 228 -6.95 9.26 9.28
CA ARG A 228 -7.60 10.38 10.00
C ARG A 228 -8.84 10.86 9.27
N SER A 229 -8.79 10.89 7.94
CA SER A 229 -9.92 11.29 7.09
C SER A 229 -11.10 10.34 7.24
N GLU A 230 -10.88 9.02 7.28
CA GLU A 230 -11.93 8.02 7.53
C GLU A 230 -12.49 8.10 8.96
N GLN A 231 -11.63 8.34 9.95
CA GLN A 231 -12.06 8.55 11.34
C GLN A 231 -12.88 9.83 11.48
N PHE A 232 -12.50 10.90 10.78
CA PHE A 232 -13.25 12.15 10.76
C PHE A 232 -14.66 11.93 10.23
N ILE A 233 -14.84 11.24 9.11
CA ILE A 233 -16.16 10.95 8.54
C ILE A 233 -17.01 10.14 9.52
N SER A 234 -16.44 9.14 10.17
CA SER A 234 -17.17 8.34 11.17
C SER A 234 -17.62 9.18 12.38
N ARG A 235 -16.80 10.14 12.81
CA ARG A 235 -17.15 11.08 13.89
C ARG A 235 -18.17 12.11 13.40
N PHE A 236 -17.96 12.65 12.20
CA PHE A 236 -18.86 13.62 11.58
C PHE A 236 -20.28 13.04 11.46
N ALA A 237 -20.44 11.84 10.90
CA ALA A 237 -21.75 11.21 10.75
C ALA A 237 -22.46 11.04 12.11
N ARG A 238 -21.73 10.69 13.17
CA ARG A 238 -22.29 10.51 14.52
C ARG A 238 -22.86 11.81 15.13
N VAL A 239 -22.26 12.96 14.81
CA VAL A 239 -22.70 14.27 15.32
C VAL A 239 -23.71 14.90 14.36
N TYR A 240 -23.47 14.77 13.08
CA TYR A 240 -24.28 15.39 12.02
C TYR A 240 -25.71 14.84 12.00
N THR A 241 -25.90 13.53 12.08
CA THR A 241 -27.23 12.92 11.95
C THR A 241 -28.22 13.35 13.05
N PRO A 242 -27.86 13.36 14.34
CA PRO A 242 -28.74 13.94 15.37
C PRO A 242 -29.09 15.42 15.13
N ILE A 243 -28.09 16.23 14.75
CA ILE A 243 -28.31 17.66 14.45
C ILE A 243 -29.36 17.82 13.35
N VAL A 244 -29.22 17.05 12.28
CA VAL A 244 -30.17 17.03 11.16
C VAL A 244 -31.58 16.65 11.62
N CYS A 245 -31.71 15.57 12.42
CA CYS A 245 -33.01 15.13 12.94
C CYS A 245 -33.70 16.23 13.78
N TYR A 246 -32.94 16.86 14.68
CA TYR A 246 -33.49 17.96 15.49
C TYR A 246 -33.82 19.18 14.64
N SER A 247 -33.02 19.52 13.61
CA SER A 247 -33.28 20.61 12.69
C SER A 247 -34.55 20.36 11.86
N ALA A 248 -34.73 19.13 11.36
CA ALA A 248 -35.94 18.72 10.64
C ALA A 248 -37.19 18.80 11.54
N PHE A 249 -37.08 18.34 12.79
CA PHE A 249 -38.16 18.47 13.78
C PHE A 249 -38.50 19.94 14.07
N ALA A 250 -37.49 20.77 14.25
CA ALA A 250 -37.67 22.20 14.43
C ALA A 250 -38.33 22.85 13.18
N LEU A 251 -37.91 22.46 11.98
CA LEU A 251 -38.50 22.94 10.72
C LEU A 251 -39.97 22.53 10.55
N ALA A 252 -40.35 21.34 11.04
CA ALA A 252 -41.74 20.89 11.02
C ALA A 252 -42.67 21.68 11.98
N ILE A 253 -42.12 22.17 13.11
CA ILE A 253 -42.95 22.71 14.21
C ILE A 253 -42.83 24.25 14.34
N LEU A 254 -41.61 24.80 14.31
CA LEU A 254 -41.42 26.24 14.62
C LEU A 254 -42.10 27.18 13.60
N PRO A 255 -41.96 26.99 12.27
CA PRO A 255 -42.58 27.92 11.34
C PRO A 255 -44.12 27.91 11.40
N PRO A 256 -44.82 26.75 11.48
CA PRO A 256 -46.27 26.74 11.71
C PRO A 256 -46.68 27.50 12.97
N LEU A 257 -45.97 27.28 14.09
CA LEU A 257 -46.26 27.97 15.35
C LEU A 257 -46.07 29.49 15.23
N VAL A 258 -44.95 29.91 14.61
CA VAL A 258 -44.69 31.36 14.36
C VAL A 258 -45.78 31.98 13.51
N ARG A 259 -46.25 31.30 12.45
CA ARG A 259 -47.35 31.77 11.61
C ARG A 259 -48.67 31.94 12.39
N ILE A 260 -48.99 30.95 13.23
CA ILE A 260 -50.20 31.00 14.05
C ILE A 260 -50.09 32.08 15.11
N VAL A 261 -49.01 32.12 15.91
CA VAL A 261 -48.89 32.93 17.12
C VAL A 261 -48.51 34.38 16.80
N LEU A 262 -47.55 34.60 15.87
CA LEU A 262 -47.04 35.95 15.57
C LEU A 262 -47.72 36.62 14.37
N MET A 263 -48.15 35.86 13.37
CA MET A 263 -48.73 36.41 12.14
C MET A 263 -50.25 36.28 12.08
N GLY A 264 -50.89 35.49 12.96
CA GLY A 264 -52.33 35.25 12.94
C GLY A 264 -52.82 34.48 11.68
N LEU A 265 -51.91 33.79 10.98
CA LEU A 265 -52.19 33.07 9.75
C LEU A 265 -52.41 31.58 10.03
N GLY A 266 -52.92 30.84 9.03
CA GLY A 266 -52.96 29.36 9.11
C GLY A 266 -51.57 28.75 9.27
N GLY A 267 -51.48 27.59 9.95
CA GLY A 267 -50.20 26.98 10.27
C GLY A 267 -49.51 26.28 9.10
N ASP A 268 -50.23 25.98 8.00
CA ASP A 268 -49.75 25.22 6.82
C ASP A 268 -48.89 23.99 7.17
N TRP A 269 -49.37 23.24 8.17
CA TRP A 269 -48.63 22.10 8.75
C TRP A 269 -48.18 21.08 7.69
N THR A 270 -49.00 20.82 6.68
CA THR A 270 -48.72 19.89 5.61
C THR A 270 -47.44 20.27 4.85
N ASP A 271 -47.33 21.54 4.45
CA ASP A 271 -46.18 22.08 3.72
C ASP A 271 -44.89 22.01 4.54
N TRP A 272 -44.97 22.42 5.81
CA TRP A 272 -43.79 22.43 6.67
C TRP A 272 -43.32 21.02 7.06
N ILE A 273 -44.24 20.08 7.26
CA ILE A 273 -43.92 18.67 7.47
C ILE A 273 -43.27 18.09 6.18
N TYR A 274 -43.84 18.39 5.00
CA TYR A 274 -43.27 17.98 3.72
C TYR A 274 -41.83 18.49 3.54
N ARG A 275 -41.60 19.77 3.81
CA ARG A 275 -40.25 20.39 3.77
C ARG A 275 -39.29 19.73 4.76
N ALA A 276 -39.75 19.42 5.96
CA ALA A 276 -38.96 18.73 6.96
C ALA A 276 -38.58 17.30 6.54
N LEU A 277 -39.49 16.53 5.91
CA LEU A 277 -39.22 15.21 5.35
C LEU A 277 -38.25 15.30 4.17
N THR A 278 -38.42 16.25 3.27
CA THR A 278 -37.47 16.54 2.17
C THR A 278 -36.10 16.88 2.71
N PHE A 279 -36.02 17.73 3.75
CA PHE A 279 -34.76 18.06 4.43
C PHE A 279 -34.06 16.82 5.02
N LEU A 280 -34.81 15.89 5.63
CA LEU A 280 -34.26 14.63 6.13
C LEU A 280 -33.64 13.77 5.01
N ILE A 281 -34.32 13.66 3.87
CA ILE A 281 -33.83 12.87 2.72
C ILE A 281 -32.51 13.46 2.19
N ILE A 282 -32.49 14.77 1.95
CA ILE A 282 -31.30 15.47 1.45
C ILE A 282 -30.11 15.30 2.40
N SER A 283 -30.36 15.16 3.68
CA SER A 283 -29.34 15.22 4.71
C SER A 283 -28.47 13.96 4.83
N CYS A 284 -28.77 12.85 4.13
CA CYS A 284 -27.93 11.64 4.18
C CYS A 284 -26.50 11.92 3.64
N PRO A 285 -25.41 11.75 4.41
CA PRO A 285 -24.06 11.97 3.91
C PRO A 285 -23.53 10.78 3.08
N CYS A 286 -24.41 10.09 2.30
CA CYS A 286 -24.13 8.83 1.64
C CYS A 286 -22.90 8.91 0.71
N ALA A 287 -22.79 9.98 -0.09
CA ALA A 287 -21.67 10.19 -1.00
C ALA A 287 -20.31 10.23 -0.28
N LEU A 288 -20.24 10.86 0.89
CA LEU A 288 -19.01 10.97 1.68
C LEU A 288 -18.63 9.65 2.34
N VAL A 289 -19.60 9.00 2.98
CA VAL A 289 -19.38 7.74 3.72
C VAL A 289 -18.87 6.64 2.80
N ILE A 290 -19.20 6.69 1.51
CA ILE A 290 -18.84 5.69 0.51
C ILE A 290 -17.57 6.05 -0.24
N SER A 291 -17.51 7.27 -0.79
CA SER A 291 -16.44 7.65 -1.72
C SER A 291 -15.07 7.73 -1.05
N ILE A 292 -15.00 8.10 0.23
CA ILE A 292 -13.74 8.27 0.93
C ILE A 292 -13.04 6.95 1.20
N PRO A 293 -13.66 5.93 1.86
CA PRO A 293 -13.03 4.62 1.97
C PRO A 293 -12.71 4.00 0.60
N LEU A 294 -13.60 4.19 -0.38
CA LEU A 294 -13.37 3.68 -1.73
C LEU A 294 -12.13 4.32 -2.39
N SER A 295 -11.90 5.62 -2.20
CA SER A 295 -10.69 6.31 -2.69
C SER A 295 -9.42 5.73 -2.06
N PHE A 296 -9.43 5.49 -0.74
CA PHE A 296 -8.29 4.86 -0.06
C PHE A 296 -8.05 3.43 -0.54
N PHE A 297 -9.09 2.62 -0.64
CA PHE A 297 -8.96 1.26 -1.20
C PHE A 297 -8.43 1.28 -2.63
N ALA A 298 -8.89 2.21 -3.45
CA ALA A 298 -8.40 2.37 -4.81
C ALA A 298 -6.93 2.83 -4.84
N GLY A 299 -6.54 3.74 -3.93
CA GLY A 299 -5.16 4.19 -3.78
C GLY A 299 -4.21 3.08 -3.31
N LEU A 300 -4.62 2.28 -2.32
CA LEU A 300 -3.87 1.12 -1.84
C LEU A 300 -3.69 0.08 -2.97
N GLY A 301 -4.77 -0.22 -3.71
CA GLY A 301 -4.71 -1.13 -4.86
C GLY A 301 -3.83 -0.60 -5.98
N GLY A 302 -3.87 0.71 -6.27
CA GLY A 302 -2.99 1.35 -7.25
C GLY A 302 -1.52 1.33 -6.84
N ALA A 303 -1.20 1.50 -5.54
CA ALA A 303 0.16 1.37 -5.04
C ALA A 303 0.67 -0.08 -5.14
N SER A 304 -0.17 -1.04 -4.76
CA SER A 304 0.18 -2.45 -4.82
C SER A 304 0.43 -2.94 -6.25
N SER A 305 -0.32 -2.46 -7.25
CA SER A 305 -0.07 -2.80 -8.66
C SER A 305 1.28 -2.26 -9.20
N GLU A 306 1.89 -1.28 -8.52
CA GLU A 306 3.23 -0.77 -8.79
C GLU A 306 4.32 -1.45 -7.91
N GLY A 307 3.97 -2.51 -7.20
CA GLY A 307 4.89 -3.23 -6.31
C GLY A 307 5.19 -2.48 -5.00
N VAL A 308 4.27 -1.61 -4.54
CA VAL A 308 4.37 -0.90 -3.27
C VAL A 308 3.24 -1.32 -2.35
N LEU A 309 3.54 -2.07 -1.30
CA LEU A 309 2.57 -2.50 -0.29
C LEU A 309 2.49 -1.47 0.84
N ILE A 310 1.32 -0.91 1.06
CA ILE A 310 1.07 0.06 2.13
C ILE A 310 0.13 -0.60 3.15
N LYS A 311 0.56 -0.73 4.41
CA LYS A 311 -0.14 -1.46 5.48
C LYS A 311 -1.39 -0.77 6.04
N GLY A 312 -1.87 0.30 5.42
CA GLY A 312 -3.11 0.96 5.83
C GLY A 312 -3.34 2.33 5.22
N SER A 313 -4.59 2.79 5.23
CA SER A 313 -4.97 4.11 4.72
C SER A 313 -4.36 5.27 5.53
N ASN A 314 -4.06 5.06 6.82
CA ASN A 314 -3.33 6.02 7.65
C ASN A 314 -1.91 6.28 7.13
N TYR A 315 -1.21 5.24 6.67
CA TYR A 315 0.14 5.36 6.11
C TYR A 315 0.13 5.98 4.72
N LEU A 316 -0.90 5.70 3.92
CA LEU A 316 -1.11 6.38 2.64
C LEU A 316 -1.34 7.89 2.85
N GLU A 317 -2.14 8.27 3.86
CA GLU A 317 -2.32 9.68 4.24
C GLU A 317 -1.02 10.31 4.75
N ALA A 318 -0.24 9.60 5.55
CA ALA A 318 1.05 10.05 6.04
C ALA A 318 2.08 10.22 4.90
N LEU A 319 2.18 9.27 3.95
CA LEU A 319 3.04 9.38 2.76
C LEU A 319 2.72 10.64 1.94
N ALA A 320 1.44 11.00 1.79
CA ALA A 320 1.06 12.21 1.09
C ALA A 320 1.61 13.49 1.75
N GLN A 321 1.81 13.44 3.08
CA GLN A 321 2.30 14.54 3.91
C GLN A 321 3.83 14.51 4.11
N THR A 322 4.53 13.54 3.54
CA THR A 322 5.98 13.39 3.68
C THR A 322 6.72 14.60 3.12
N LYS A 323 7.57 15.20 3.96
CA LYS A 323 8.44 16.34 3.65
C LYS A 323 9.91 16.05 3.88
N THR A 324 10.24 15.08 4.72
CA THR A 324 11.61 14.64 4.99
C THR A 324 11.70 13.15 4.68
N VAL A 325 12.70 12.76 3.89
CA VAL A 325 13.00 11.35 3.62
C VAL A 325 14.43 11.08 4.07
N VAL A 326 14.56 10.12 4.97
CA VAL A 326 15.83 9.68 5.55
C VAL A 326 16.14 8.30 4.98
N PHE A 327 17.32 8.13 4.43
CA PHE A 327 17.76 6.87 3.82
C PHE A 327 18.89 6.25 4.65
N ASP A 328 18.82 4.95 4.88
CA ASP A 328 20.05 4.21 5.10
C ASP A 328 20.87 4.17 3.81
N LYS A 329 22.19 4.03 3.89
CA LYS A 329 23.04 3.93 2.71
C LYS A 329 23.03 2.49 2.17
N THR A 330 23.45 1.54 3.00
CA THR A 330 23.78 0.17 2.60
C THR A 330 22.52 -0.66 2.36
N GLY A 331 22.44 -1.37 1.24
CA GLY A 331 21.23 -2.14 0.89
C GLY A 331 20.04 -1.29 0.44
N THR A 332 20.06 0.03 0.67
CA THR A 332 18.97 0.96 0.34
C THR A 332 19.29 1.83 -0.88
N LEU A 333 20.26 2.73 -0.79
CA LEU A 333 20.76 3.52 -1.92
C LEU A 333 21.86 2.79 -2.71
N THR A 334 22.45 1.78 -2.09
CA THR A 334 23.45 0.89 -2.66
C THR A 334 22.91 -0.54 -2.72
N ARG A 335 23.60 -1.41 -3.45
CA ARG A 335 23.21 -2.81 -3.60
C ARG A 335 23.57 -3.68 -2.37
N GLY A 336 24.37 -3.17 -1.43
CA GLY A 336 24.95 -3.96 -0.34
C GLY A 336 25.96 -5.00 -0.84
N VAL A 337 26.39 -4.89 -2.09
CA VAL A 337 27.42 -5.73 -2.70
C VAL A 337 28.68 -4.90 -2.84
N PHE A 338 29.76 -5.43 -2.31
CA PHE A 338 31.07 -4.81 -2.39
C PHE A 338 31.77 -5.26 -3.66
N GLU A 339 32.23 -4.33 -4.48
CA GLU A 339 32.98 -4.61 -5.71
C GLU A 339 34.34 -3.93 -5.68
N VAL A 340 35.32 -4.52 -6.34
CA VAL A 340 36.63 -3.92 -6.55
C VAL A 340 36.47 -2.73 -7.49
N SER A 341 36.64 -1.51 -6.95
CA SER A 341 36.50 -0.27 -7.71
C SER A 341 37.81 0.28 -8.27
N GLY A 342 38.95 -0.22 -7.81
CA GLY A 342 40.27 0.17 -8.31
C GLY A 342 41.41 -0.59 -7.67
N ILE A 343 42.52 -0.66 -8.39
CA ILE A 343 43.80 -1.21 -7.94
C ILE A 343 44.84 -0.13 -8.16
N HIS A 344 45.63 0.19 -7.14
CA HIS A 344 46.56 1.33 -7.18
C HIS A 344 47.92 1.02 -6.61
N HIS A 345 48.92 1.77 -7.07
CA HIS A 345 50.31 1.72 -6.61
C HIS A 345 50.95 0.33 -6.71
N CYS A 346 50.65 -0.38 -7.78
CA CYS A 346 51.05 -1.73 -7.99
C CYS A 346 52.37 -1.81 -8.78
N PRO A 347 53.43 -2.36 -8.23
CA PRO A 347 54.68 -2.61 -8.98
C PRO A 347 54.61 -3.90 -9.82
N ILE A 348 53.52 -4.66 -9.67
CA ILE A 348 53.19 -5.86 -10.43
C ILE A 348 51.88 -5.63 -11.21
N GLU A 349 51.55 -6.51 -12.16
CA GLU A 349 50.28 -6.43 -12.90
C GLU A 349 49.07 -6.47 -11.94
N ASP A 350 48.09 -5.62 -12.18
CA ASP A 350 46.88 -5.50 -11.36
C ASP A 350 46.16 -6.84 -11.18
N GLU A 351 46.07 -7.61 -12.27
CA GLU A 351 45.45 -8.96 -12.25
C GLU A 351 46.19 -9.90 -11.28
N LYS A 352 47.54 -9.80 -11.21
CA LYS A 352 48.35 -10.62 -10.35
C LYS A 352 48.28 -10.20 -8.87
N LEU A 353 48.12 -8.92 -8.61
CA LEU A 353 47.85 -8.41 -7.26
C LEU A 353 46.52 -8.91 -6.74
N LEU A 354 45.48 -8.84 -7.61
CA LEU A 354 44.14 -9.33 -7.31
C LEU A 354 44.14 -10.84 -7.08
N GLU A 355 44.87 -11.62 -7.92
CA GLU A 355 45.05 -13.07 -7.75
C GLU A 355 45.61 -13.41 -6.37
N TYR A 356 46.71 -12.77 -5.98
CA TYR A 356 47.34 -13.01 -4.69
C TYR A 356 46.41 -12.64 -3.51
N ALA A 357 45.74 -11.51 -3.59
CA ALA A 357 44.76 -11.11 -2.58
C ALA A 357 43.59 -12.09 -2.48
N ALA A 358 43.01 -12.53 -3.61
CA ALA A 358 41.90 -13.47 -3.66
C ALA A 358 42.30 -14.86 -3.13
N LEU A 359 43.54 -15.31 -3.45
CA LEU A 359 44.08 -16.59 -2.94
C LEU A 359 44.34 -16.50 -1.42
N ALA A 360 44.96 -15.41 -0.92
CA ALA A 360 45.20 -15.24 0.51
C ALA A 360 43.90 -15.25 1.32
N GLU A 361 42.86 -14.66 0.78
CA GLU A 361 41.52 -14.54 1.40
C GLU A 361 40.58 -15.73 1.07
N CYS A 362 41.09 -16.81 0.45
CA CYS A 362 40.25 -17.89 -0.08
C CYS A 362 39.49 -18.68 0.99
N ALA A 363 39.92 -18.67 2.24
CA ALA A 363 39.33 -19.37 3.37
C ALA A 363 38.40 -18.45 4.23
N SER A 364 38.52 -17.13 4.09
CA SER A 364 37.72 -16.19 4.87
C SER A 364 36.29 -16.08 4.33
N SER A 365 35.33 -16.02 5.24
CA SER A 365 33.90 -15.77 4.93
C SER A 365 33.53 -14.28 4.91
N HIS A 366 34.50 -13.40 5.08
CA HIS A 366 34.26 -11.96 5.13
C HIS A 366 33.75 -11.41 3.79
N PRO A 367 32.80 -10.45 3.75
CA PRO A 367 32.28 -9.88 2.50
C PRO A 367 33.36 -9.32 1.57
N ILE A 368 34.41 -8.71 2.11
CA ILE A 368 35.59 -8.23 1.37
C ILE A 368 36.28 -9.37 0.62
N SER A 369 36.46 -10.52 1.29
CA SER A 369 37.09 -11.69 0.70
C SER A 369 36.25 -12.27 -0.44
N LYS A 370 34.92 -12.23 -0.31
CA LYS A 370 33.99 -12.59 -1.38
C LYS A 370 34.17 -11.66 -2.59
N SER A 371 34.23 -10.37 -2.38
CA SER A 371 34.41 -9.36 -3.44
C SER A 371 35.73 -9.53 -4.21
N LEU A 372 36.83 -9.85 -3.50
CA LEU A 372 38.12 -10.12 -4.13
C LEU A 372 38.07 -11.36 -5.01
N ARG A 373 37.40 -12.43 -4.54
CA ARG A 373 37.22 -13.67 -5.31
C ARG A 373 36.34 -13.47 -6.56
N GLU A 374 35.24 -12.75 -6.42
CA GLU A 374 34.33 -12.43 -7.53
C GLU A 374 35.02 -11.55 -8.58
N ALA A 375 35.78 -10.54 -8.15
CA ALA A 375 36.55 -9.69 -9.06
C ALA A 375 37.64 -10.46 -9.81
N TYR A 376 38.28 -11.44 -9.17
CA TYR A 376 39.24 -12.31 -9.85
C TYR A 376 38.59 -13.16 -10.92
N GLY A 377 37.37 -13.64 -10.72
CA GLY A 377 36.50 -14.27 -11.74
C GLY A 377 37.00 -15.62 -12.29
N LYS A 378 38.09 -16.20 -11.71
CA LYS A 378 38.65 -17.50 -12.09
C LYS A 378 38.56 -18.46 -10.91
N GLU A 379 38.55 -19.76 -11.21
CA GLU A 379 38.56 -20.78 -10.19
C GLU A 379 39.87 -20.70 -9.36
N LEU A 380 39.72 -20.63 -8.03
CA LEU A 380 40.85 -20.51 -7.11
C LEU A 380 41.41 -21.90 -6.78
N ASP A 381 42.62 -22.14 -7.20
CA ASP A 381 43.36 -23.36 -6.82
C ASP A 381 43.87 -23.25 -5.39
N ARG A 382 43.09 -23.78 -4.45
CA ARG A 382 43.42 -23.78 -3.02
C ARG A 382 44.69 -24.59 -2.68
N SER A 383 45.15 -25.47 -3.57
CA SER A 383 46.39 -26.21 -3.34
C SER A 383 47.64 -25.33 -3.36
N ARG A 384 47.56 -24.14 -3.94
CA ARG A 384 48.62 -23.14 -3.98
C ARG A 384 48.75 -22.33 -2.69
N VAL A 385 47.81 -22.52 -1.72
CA VAL A 385 47.75 -21.73 -0.50
C VAL A 385 48.05 -22.58 0.72
N SER A 386 48.96 -22.11 1.57
CA SER A 386 49.28 -22.74 2.85
C SER A 386 49.43 -21.68 3.95
N ASP A 387 49.54 -22.15 5.20
CA ASP A 387 49.82 -21.31 6.37
C ASP A 387 48.92 -20.07 6.47
N ILE A 388 47.59 -20.26 6.35
CA ILE A 388 46.62 -19.16 6.45
C ILE A 388 46.46 -18.76 7.92
N GLU A 389 46.76 -17.50 8.24
CA GLU A 389 46.52 -16.87 9.54
C GLU A 389 45.59 -15.68 9.38
N GLU A 390 44.37 -15.78 9.91
CA GLU A 390 43.42 -14.68 9.94
C GLU A 390 43.60 -13.87 11.23
N ILE A 391 43.90 -12.59 11.08
CA ILE A 391 44.11 -11.64 12.20
C ILE A 391 42.86 -10.79 12.33
N SER A 392 42.00 -11.15 13.30
CA SER A 392 40.69 -10.51 13.49
C SER A 392 40.80 -8.97 13.49
N GLY A 393 39.97 -8.33 12.64
CA GLY A 393 39.92 -6.87 12.48
C GLY A 393 41.10 -6.24 11.76
N ASN A 394 42.07 -7.01 11.26
CA ASN A 394 43.24 -6.50 10.55
C ASN A 394 43.39 -7.04 9.12
N GLY A 395 43.19 -8.34 8.88
CA GLY A 395 43.32 -8.98 7.58
C GLY A 395 43.88 -10.39 7.69
N VAL A 396 44.43 -10.90 6.60
CA VAL A 396 44.89 -12.28 6.46
C VAL A 396 46.36 -12.29 6.02
N ILE A 397 47.12 -13.26 6.56
CA ILE A 397 48.45 -13.60 6.09
C ILE A 397 48.41 -15.04 5.61
N ALA A 398 48.88 -15.30 4.40
CA ALA A 398 48.91 -16.66 3.84
C ALA A 398 50.16 -16.86 2.98
N LYS A 399 50.58 -18.11 2.81
CA LYS A 399 51.59 -18.45 1.79
C LYS A 399 50.90 -18.86 0.50
N VAL A 400 51.19 -18.13 -0.56
CA VAL A 400 50.68 -18.42 -1.93
C VAL A 400 51.90 -18.66 -2.82
N ASP A 401 51.98 -19.83 -3.46
CA ASP A 401 53.09 -20.25 -4.29
C ASP A 401 54.47 -20.11 -3.57
N GLY A 402 54.48 -20.37 -2.26
CA GLY A 402 55.68 -20.25 -1.42
C GLY A 402 56.06 -18.83 -1.00
N ARG A 403 55.32 -17.77 -1.44
CA ARG A 403 55.49 -16.39 -1.05
C ARG A 403 54.54 -16.02 0.08
N THR A 404 54.99 -15.21 1.00
CA THR A 404 54.16 -14.70 2.08
C THR A 404 53.36 -13.50 1.60
N ILE A 405 52.03 -13.66 1.54
CA ILE A 405 51.08 -12.59 1.16
C ILE A 405 50.39 -12.11 2.42
N ALA A 406 50.42 -10.77 2.65
CA ALA A 406 49.65 -10.12 3.69
C ALA A 406 48.60 -9.24 2.99
N ALA A 407 47.30 -9.50 3.20
CA ALA A 407 46.18 -8.71 2.69
C ALA A 407 45.37 -8.17 3.87
N GLY A 408 45.19 -6.84 3.97
CA GLY A 408 44.42 -6.26 5.08
C GLY A 408 44.49 -4.74 5.14
N ASN A 409 44.06 -4.18 6.28
CA ASN A 409 43.97 -2.75 6.48
C ASN A 409 45.34 -2.13 6.94
N ASP A 410 45.35 -0.81 7.14
CA ASP A 410 46.52 -0.07 7.64
C ASP A 410 47.13 -0.66 8.91
N ARG A 411 46.27 -1.19 9.82
CA ARG A 411 46.72 -1.79 11.08
C ARG A 411 47.56 -3.04 10.86
N LEU A 412 47.21 -3.85 9.85
CA LEU A 412 48.00 -5.01 9.48
C LEU A 412 49.38 -4.60 8.97
N MET A 413 49.43 -3.59 8.08
CA MET A 413 50.70 -3.07 7.54
C MET A 413 51.58 -2.51 8.65
N GLN A 414 51.03 -1.73 9.58
CA GLN A 414 51.73 -1.19 10.74
C GLN A 414 52.27 -2.30 11.66
N ARG A 415 51.47 -3.33 11.94
CA ARG A 415 51.85 -4.50 12.76
C ARG A 415 53.03 -5.26 12.16
N LEU A 416 53.06 -5.34 10.84
CA LEU A 416 54.14 -5.99 10.11
C LEU A 416 55.36 -5.06 9.85
N GLY A 417 55.27 -3.81 10.24
CA GLY A 417 56.32 -2.81 10.00
C GLY A 417 56.51 -2.40 8.54
N ILE A 418 55.47 -2.64 7.71
CA ILE A 418 55.50 -2.37 6.27
C ILE A 418 55.05 -0.93 6.02
N LYS A 419 55.90 -0.15 5.38
CA LYS A 419 55.53 1.20 4.91
C LYS A 419 54.59 1.07 3.72
N HIS A 420 53.42 1.65 3.82
CA HIS A 420 52.40 1.65 2.76
C HIS A 420 52.09 3.08 2.31
N THR A 421 51.48 3.21 1.16
CA THR A 421 51.02 4.49 0.61
C THR A 421 49.59 4.75 1.08
N GLU A 422 49.37 5.94 1.67
CA GLU A 422 48.01 6.40 1.98
C GLU A 422 47.18 6.52 0.70
N CYS A 423 46.01 5.88 0.68
CA CYS A 423 45.07 5.98 -0.42
C CYS A 423 44.01 7.04 -0.11
N ARG A 424 43.75 7.92 -1.08
CA ARG A 424 42.69 8.93 -1.02
C ARG A 424 41.43 8.50 -1.76
N SER A 425 41.44 7.30 -2.32
CA SER A 425 40.24 6.75 -2.99
C SER A 425 39.15 6.41 -1.98
N VAL A 426 37.90 6.53 -2.41
CA VAL A 426 36.75 6.33 -1.56
C VAL A 426 36.34 4.87 -1.59
N GLY A 427 36.46 4.19 -0.45
CA GLY A 427 36.14 2.78 -0.30
C GLY A 427 36.91 2.14 0.87
N THR A 428 36.69 0.84 1.06
CA THR A 428 37.48 0.03 1.96
C THR A 428 38.78 -0.35 1.25
N ILE A 429 39.91 -0.01 1.87
CA ILE A 429 41.22 -0.25 1.28
C ILE A 429 41.79 -1.54 1.82
N VAL A 430 42.15 -2.44 0.93
CA VAL A 430 42.88 -3.67 1.22
C VAL A 430 44.31 -3.50 0.72
N HIS A 431 45.24 -3.26 1.62
CA HIS A 431 46.65 -3.23 1.31
C HIS A 431 47.19 -4.63 1.11
N VAL A 432 48.04 -4.80 0.13
CA VAL A 432 48.66 -6.10 -0.18
C VAL A 432 50.19 -5.95 -0.11
N ALA A 433 50.80 -6.83 0.64
CA ALA A 433 52.24 -6.95 0.70
C ALA A 433 52.68 -8.37 0.35
N ILE A 434 53.79 -8.48 -0.38
CA ILE A 434 54.38 -9.76 -0.84
C ILE A 434 55.78 -9.83 -0.27
N ASP A 435 56.07 -10.92 0.47
CA ASP A 435 57.38 -11.17 1.12
C ASP A 435 57.87 -9.95 1.96
N GLY A 436 56.93 -9.28 2.67
CA GLY A 436 57.24 -8.13 3.50
C GLY A 436 57.41 -6.81 2.75
N VAL A 437 57.20 -6.79 1.42
CA VAL A 437 57.31 -5.59 0.60
C VAL A 437 55.90 -5.14 0.16
N TYR A 438 55.60 -3.87 0.39
CA TYR A 438 54.32 -3.30 -0.06
C TYR A 438 54.19 -3.39 -1.59
N SER A 439 53.09 -4.01 -2.05
CA SER A 439 52.88 -4.30 -3.46
C SER A 439 51.68 -3.58 -4.07
N GLY A 440 50.94 -2.80 -3.29
CA GLY A 440 49.80 -2.02 -3.75
C GLY A 440 48.60 -2.16 -2.85
N HIS A 441 47.49 -1.59 -3.28
CA HIS A 441 46.21 -1.75 -2.58
C HIS A 441 45.04 -1.85 -3.55
N ILE A 442 43.99 -2.55 -3.07
CA ILE A 442 42.72 -2.77 -3.76
C ILE A 442 41.67 -1.96 -3.04
N VAL A 443 40.93 -1.15 -3.78
CA VAL A 443 39.83 -0.35 -3.27
C VAL A 443 38.53 -1.11 -3.52
N ILE A 444 37.77 -1.33 -2.46
CA ILE A 444 36.49 -2.03 -2.50
C ILE A 444 35.42 -1.03 -2.06
N SER A 445 34.40 -0.85 -2.88
CA SER A 445 33.28 0.05 -2.59
C SER A 445 31.94 -0.64 -2.76
N ASP A 446 30.98 -0.20 -1.98
CA ASP A 446 29.59 -0.60 -2.12
C ASP A 446 28.99 0.08 -3.36
N VAL A 447 28.32 -0.68 -4.20
CA VAL A 447 27.82 -0.22 -5.52
C VAL A 447 26.52 0.55 -5.36
N VAL A 448 26.53 1.82 -5.77
CA VAL A 448 25.31 2.65 -5.83
C VAL A 448 24.32 2.07 -6.85
N LYS A 449 23.03 1.96 -6.47
CA LYS A 449 21.99 1.53 -7.39
C LYS A 449 21.80 2.58 -8.50
N PRO A 450 21.64 2.18 -9.77
CA PRO A 450 21.54 3.11 -10.91
C PRO A 450 20.39 4.11 -10.78
N SER A 451 19.30 3.69 -10.12
CA SER A 451 18.09 4.50 -9.93
C SER A 451 18.15 5.46 -8.73
N SER A 452 19.14 5.35 -7.83
CA SER A 452 19.17 6.13 -6.57
C SER A 452 19.24 7.65 -6.77
N ALA A 453 20.11 8.12 -7.65
CA ALA A 453 20.22 9.56 -7.95
C ALA A 453 18.92 10.10 -8.58
N GLN A 454 18.31 9.33 -9.49
CA GLN A 454 17.04 9.69 -10.11
C GLN A 454 15.92 9.69 -9.07
N ALA A 455 15.88 8.73 -8.13
CA ALA A 455 14.89 8.67 -7.06
C ALA A 455 14.93 9.93 -6.18
N ILE A 456 16.12 10.36 -5.77
CA ILE A 456 16.31 11.59 -4.97
C ILE A 456 15.85 12.83 -5.74
N ALA A 457 16.22 12.94 -7.02
CA ALA A 457 15.80 14.05 -7.87
C ALA A 457 14.26 14.10 -8.04
N GLU A 458 13.61 12.94 -8.25
CA GLU A 458 12.16 12.86 -8.36
C GLU A 458 11.44 13.19 -7.04
N LEU A 459 11.97 12.79 -5.90
CA LEU A 459 11.43 13.15 -4.58
C LEU A 459 11.44 14.69 -4.38
N LYS A 460 12.55 15.34 -4.73
CA LYS A 460 12.66 16.81 -4.68
C LYS A 460 11.68 17.51 -5.62
N LYS A 461 11.51 17.03 -6.85
CA LYS A 461 10.51 17.55 -7.80
C LYS A 461 9.08 17.41 -7.27
N GLN A 462 8.81 16.36 -6.51
CA GLN A 462 7.52 16.16 -5.85
C GLN A 462 7.34 17.02 -4.60
N GLY A 463 8.31 17.85 -4.21
CA GLY A 463 8.21 18.75 -3.08
C GLY A 463 8.45 18.06 -1.73
N VAL A 464 9.31 17.04 -1.70
CA VAL A 464 10.05 16.62 -0.52
C VAL A 464 11.06 17.74 -0.23
N GLY A 465 11.00 18.30 0.98
CA GLY A 465 11.80 19.47 1.34
C GLY A 465 13.22 19.14 1.77
N LYS A 466 13.45 17.92 2.29
CA LYS A 466 14.74 17.51 2.83
C LYS A 466 14.97 16.02 2.59
N THR A 467 16.15 15.69 2.06
CA THR A 467 16.64 14.30 1.92
C THR A 467 17.90 14.14 2.78
N VAL A 468 17.94 13.07 3.58
CA VAL A 468 19.03 12.82 4.53
C VAL A 468 19.56 11.41 4.32
N MET A 469 20.87 11.21 4.40
CA MET A 469 21.48 9.88 4.37
C MET A 469 22.16 9.58 5.71
N LEU A 470 21.87 8.42 6.28
CA LEU A 470 22.52 7.91 7.48
C LEU A 470 23.43 6.73 7.11
N THR A 471 24.64 6.69 7.65
CA THR A 471 25.59 5.59 7.38
C THR A 471 26.59 5.39 8.50
N GLY A 472 27.04 4.15 8.68
CA GLY A 472 28.20 3.83 9.54
C GLY A 472 29.56 4.10 8.90
N ASP A 473 29.60 4.45 7.61
CA ASP A 473 30.84 4.67 6.88
C ASP A 473 31.66 5.88 7.38
N ALA A 474 32.91 5.90 6.99
CA ALA A 474 33.78 7.03 7.22
C ALA A 474 33.27 8.31 6.53
N LYS A 475 33.46 9.46 7.15
CA LYS A 475 32.92 10.75 6.71
C LYS A 475 33.23 11.07 5.24
N VAL A 476 34.44 10.84 4.77
CA VAL A 476 34.89 11.14 3.39
C VAL A 476 34.07 10.30 2.37
N VAL A 477 33.84 9.03 2.68
CA VAL A 477 33.04 8.12 1.82
C VAL A 477 31.59 8.59 1.77
N ALA A 478 30.99 8.86 2.93
CA ALA A 478 29.61 9.29 3.07
C ALA A 478 29.34 10.61 2.34
N GLU A 479 30.19 11.62 2.50
CA GLU A 479 30.07 12.94 1.85
C GLU A 479 30.14 12.83 0.32
N LYS A 480 31.04 11.99 -0.20
CA LYS A 480 31.14 11.79 -1.65
C LYS A 480 29.89 11.12 -2.22
N VAL A 481 29.45 10.03 -1.62
CA VAL A 481 28.21 9.32 -2.07
C VAL A 481 27.00 10.26 -1.98
N ALA A 482 26.87 11.04 -0.91
CA ALA A 482 25.79 12.00 -0.76
C ALA A 482 25.81 13.09 -1.84
N ALA A 483 26.99 13.60 -2.18
CA ALA A 483 27.17 14.58 -3.25
C ALA A 483 26.82 14.00 -4.63
N ASP A 484 27.29 12.78 -4.94
CA ASP A 484 27.02 12.08 -6.20
C ASP A 484 25.53 11.79 -6.38
N LEU A 485 24.81 11.48 -5.29
CA LEU A 485 23.37 11.24 -5.28
C LEU A 485 22.52 12.51 -5.19
N GLY A 486 23.12 13.63 -4.79
CA GLY A 486 22.42 14.90 -4.60
C GLY A 486 21.55 14.91 -3.32
N VAL A 487 21.96 14.22 -2.26
CA VAL A 487 21.32 14.24 -0.93
C VAL A 487 21.64 15.57 -0.22
N ASP A 488 20.67 16.12 0.55
CA ASP A 488 20.84 17.44 1.16
C ASP A 488 21.69 17.41 2.43
N GLU A 489 21.61 16.33 3.21
CA GLU A 489 22.31 16.19 4.49
C GLU A 489 22.79 14.75 4.67
N VAL A 490 23.98 14.58 5.27
CA VAL A 490 24.56 13.26 5.54
C VAL A 490 25.12 13.18 6.95
N HIS A 491 24.81 12.09 7.65
CA HIS A 491 25.40 11.74 8.94
C HIS A 491 26.15 10.43 8.81
N SER A 492 27.43 10.47 9.14
CA SER A 492 28.39 9.38 8.97
C SER A 492 28.86 8.83 10.31
N GLN A 493 29.53 7.67 10.29
CA GLN A 493 30.13 7.01 11.47
C GLN A 493 29.10 6.67 12.57
N LEU A 494 27.85 6.44 12.18
CA LEU A 494 26.76 6.14 13.10
C LEU A 494 26.74 4.66 13.49
N LEU A 495 26.59 4.38 14.76
CA LEU A 495 26.20 3.08 15.26
C LEU A 495 24.68 2.89 15.13
N PRO A 496 24.16 1.66 15.20
CA PRO A 496 22.70 1.43 15.07
C PRO A 496 21.85 2.27 16.05
N GLY A 497 22.30 2.45 17.29
CA GLY A 497 21.61 3.30 18.26
C GLY A 497 21.63 4.79 17.91
N ASP A 498 22.72 5.26 17.29
CA ASP A 498 22.87 6.65 16.88
C ASP A 498 21.91 7.00 15.73
N LYS A 499 21.64 6.04 14.82
CA LYS A 499 20.65 6.22 13.75
C LYS A 499 19.25 6.50 14.32
N VAL A 500 18.85 5.80 15.40
CA VAL A 500 17.56 6.03 16.07
C VAL A 500 17.50 7.43 16.64
N SER A 501 18.56 7.84 17.37
CA SER A 501 18.66 9.17 17.99
C SER A 501 18.61 10.29 16.94
N GLU A 502 19.25 10.06 15.79
CA GLU A 502 19.28 11.02 14.69
C GLU A 502 17.89 11.17 14.02
N VAL A 503 17.16 10.06 13.82
CA VAL A 503 15.78 10.10 13.34
C VAL A 503 14.87 10.81 14.34
N GLU A 504 15.04 10.59 15.66
CA GLU A 504 14.29 11.30 16.69
C GLU A 504 14.57 12.81 16.69
N ARG A 505 15.82 13.21 16.48
CA ARG A 505 16.19 14.62 16.32
C ARG A 505 15.49 15.25 15.12
N LEU A 506 15.53 14.57 13.95
CA LEU A 506 14.88 15.03 12.73
C LEU A 506 13.36 15.06 12.85
N LEU A 507 12.76 14.12 13.59
CA LEU A 507 11.32 14.13 13.93
C LEU A 507 10.97 15.37 14.77
N GLY A 508 11.84 15.78 15.70
CA GLY A 508 11.66 16.99 16.50
C GLY A 508 11.72 18.29 15.68
N GLU A 509 12.38 18.28 14.53
CA GLU A 509 12.46 19.41 13.60
C GLU A 509 11.21 19.52 12.70
N THR A 510 10.46 18.42 12.54
CA THR A 510 9.26 18.42 11.71
C THR A 510 8.12 19.18 12.38
N THR A 511 7.57 20.18 11.70
CA THR A 511 6.51 21.04 12.23
C THR A 511 5.16 20.82 11.53
N GLY A 512 4.08 20.94 12.27
CA GLY A 512 2.73 20.91 11.74
C GLY A 512 2.28 19.53 11.25
N LYS A 513 1.88 19.44 9.98
CA LYS A 513 1.41 18.19 9.34
C LYS A 513 2.52 17.45 8.56
N ALA A 514 3.72 18.01 8.53
CA ALA A 514 4.85 17.38 7.85
C ALA A 514 5.16 16.02 8.47
N LYS A 515 5.58 15.05 7.64
CA LYS A 515 5.91 13.69 8.04
C LYS A 515 7.31 13.34 7.59
N LEU A 516 7.99 12.53 8.41
CA LEU A 516 9.29 11.96 8.13
C LEU A 516 9.14 10.48 7.76
N ALA A 517 9.66 10.11 6.59
CA ALA A 517 9.79 8.71 6.17
C ALA A 517 11.25 8.28 6.34
N PHE A 518 11.46 7.11 6.93
CA PHE A 518 12.75 6.42 6.97
C PHE A 518 12.73 5.24 6.01
N VAL A 519 13.80 5.09 5.22
CA VAL A 519 13.95 4.02 4.23
C VAL A 519 15.18 3.19 4.57
N GLY A 520 15.00 1.89 4.74
CA GLY A 520 16.07 0.96 5.09
C GLY A 520 15.86 -0.43 4.52
N ASP A 521 16.87 -1.30 4.61
CA ASP A 521 16.78 -2.71 4.18
C ASP A 521 16.11 -3.61 5.24
N GLY A 522 16.00 -3.12 6.45
CA GLY A 522 15.21 -3.67 7.54
C GLY A 522 15.86 -4.72 8.41
N ILE A 523 16.99 -5.31 8.05
CA ILE A 523 17.65 -6.31 8.90
C ILE A 523 18.22 -5.64 10.16
N ASN A 524 18.95 -4.54 9.97
CA ASN A 524 19.58 -3.78 11.05
C ASN A 524 18.79 -2.55 11.47
N ASP A 525 17.85 -2.11 10.64
CA ASP A 525 17.15 -0.84 10.78
C ASP A 525 15.72 -0.97 11.32
N ALA A 526 15.27 -2.18 11.72
CA ALA A 526 13.94 -2.40 12.28
C ALA A 526 13.56 -1.44 13.43
N PRO A 527 14.45 -1.11 14.38
CA PRO A 527 14.17 -0.11 15.42
C PRO A 527 13.94 1.29 14.85
N VAL A 528 14.70 1.67 13.81
CA VAL A 528 14.61 2.98 13.15
C VAL A 528 13.34 3.08 12.32
N LEU A 529 13.00 2.02 11.56
CA LEU A 529 11.77 1.89 10.78
C LEU A 529 10.52 2.10 11.66
N SER A 530 10.50 1.44 12.82
CA SER A 530 9.38 1.55 13.77
C SER A 530 9.28 2.92 14.44
N ARG A 531 10.37 3.67 14.50
CA ARG A 531 10.43 4.96 15.20
C ARG A 531 10.01 6.13 14.32
N ALA A 532 10.23 6.06 13.01
CA ALA A 532 9.83 7.08 12.05
C ALA A 532 8.30 7.28 12.01
N ASP A 533 7.84 8.39 11.45
CA ASP A 533 6.40 8.55 11.14
C ASP A 533 5.93 7.50 10.13
N ILE A 534 6.82 7.10 9.23
CA ILE A 534 6.59 6.07 8.21
C ILE A 534 7.90 5.31 8.01
N GLY A 535 7.90 4.02 8.30
CA GLY A 535 8.98 3.10 7.97
C GLY A 535 8.75 2.49 6.58
N ILE A 536 9.73 2.60 5.69
CA ILE A 536 9.71 2.02 4.33
C ILE A 536 10.81 0.98 4.24
N ALA A 537 10.45 -0.29 4.05
CA ALA A 537 11.41 -1.37 3.83
C ALA A 537 11.66 -1.57 2.34
N MET A 538 12.94 -1.71 1.99
CA MET A 538 13.42 -2.03 0.63
C MET A 538 13.53 -3.54 0.46
N GLY A 539 13.24 -4.03 -0.76
CA GLY A 539 13.56 -5.39 -1.17
C GLY A 539 12.98 -6.47 -0.26
N ALA A 540 11.68 -6.43 0.02
CA ALA A 540 11.00 -7.29 1.00
C ALA A 540 11.15 -8.81 0.81
N MET A 541 11.84 -9.23 -0.23
CA MET A 541 12.03 -10.65 -0.54
C MET A 541 13.05 -11.36 0.35
N GLY A 542 13.72 -10.65 1.27
CA GLY A 542 14.81 -11.22 2.09
C GLY A 542 14.67 -11.10 3.60
N SER A 543 13.88 -10.20 4.16
CA SER A 543 13.83 -9.97 5.61
C SER A 543 12.42 -9.89 6.19
N ASP A 544 12.01 -10.96 6.89
CA ASP A 544 10.74 -11.02 7.61
C ASP A 544 10.64 -9.92 8.68
N ALA A 545 11.74 -9.63 9.37
CA ALA A 545 11.80 -8.57 10.38
C ALA A 545 11.57 -7.18 9.79
N ALA A 546 12.07 -6.91 8.57
CA ALA A 546 11.84 -5.68 7.86
C ALA A 546 10.36 -5.51 7.47
N ILE A 547 9.79 -6.57 6.92
CA ILE A 547 8.37 -6.58 6.54
C ILE A 547 7.52 -6.29 7.77
N GLU A 548 7.80 -6.89 8.92
CA GLU A 548 7.02 -6.70 10.14
C GLU A 548 7.14 -5.27 10.69
N ALA A 549 8.36 -4.72 10.72
CA ALA A 549 8.65 -3.41 11.31
C ALA A 549 8.20 -2.23 10.44
N ALA A 550 8.16 -2.38 9.12
CA ALA A 550 7.85 -1.30 8.19
C ALA A 550 6.34 -1.08 8.04
N ASP A 551 5.95 0.13 7.69
CA ASP A 551 4.57 0.54 7.36
C ASP A 551 4.29 0.45 5.85
N VAL A 552 5.34 0.56 5.07
CA VAL A 552 5.36 0.46 3.60
C VAL A 552 6.47 -0.49 3.20
N VAL A 553 6.18 -1.39 2.28
CA VAL A 553 7.13 -2.38 1.80
C VAL A 553 7.25 -2.26 0.28
N LEU A 554 8.46 -2.05 -0.20
CA LEU A 554 8.76 -2.11 -1.63
C LEU A 554 9.09 -3.56 -1.98
N MET A 555 8.38 -4.10 -2.98
CA MET A 555 8.50 -5.51 -3.36
C MET A 555 9.79 -5.82 -4.12
N ASP A 556 10.36 -4.80 -4.74
CA ASP A 556 11.67 -4.84 -5.38
C ASP A 556 12.64 -3.87 -4.72
N ASP A 557 13.84 -3.84 -5.25
CA ASP A 557 14.94 -3.09 -4.69
C ASP A 557 15.14 -1.72 -5.38
N ASP A 558 14.07 -1.18 -6.03
CA ASP A 558 14.13 0.09 -6.76
C ASP A 558 13.71 1.30 -5.90
N PRO A 559 14.64 2.22 -5.52
CA PRO A 559 14.32 3.43 -4.78
C PRO A 559 13.35 4.38 -5.49
N LEU A 560 13.20 4.31 -6.82
CA LEU A 560 12.23 5.12 -7.58
C LEU A 560 10.79 4.87 -7.13
N LYS A 561 10.48 3.71 -6.61
CA LYS A 561 9.13 3.37 -6.14
C LYS A 561 8.68 4.20 -4.94
N ILE A 562 9.63 4.73 -4.15
CA ILE A 562 9.32 5.66 -3.06
C ILE A 562 8.64 6.92 -3.62
N SER A 563 9.20 7.48 -4.70
CA SER A 563 8.63 8.66 -5.34
C SER A 563 7.25 8.36 -5.93
N ARG A 564 7.07 7.18 -6.52
CA ARG A 564 5.77 6.72 -7.04
C ARG A 564 4.75 6.55 -5.91
N ALA A 565 5.13 5.95 -4.79
CA ALA A 565 4.28 5.81 -3.61
C ALA A 565 3.76 7.15 -3.08
N ILE A 566 4.64 8.15 -2.95
CA ILE A 566 4.28 9.51 -2.54
C ILE A 566 3.34 10.17 -3.56
N LYS A 567 3.61 10.02 -4.87
CA LYS A 567 2.76 10.56 -5.95
C LYS A 567 1.35 9.98 -5.91
N ILE A 568 1.24 8.65 -5.80
CA ILE A 568 -0.04 7.93 -5.69
C ILE A 568 -0.80 8.40 -4.46
N SER A 569 -0.12 8.48 -3.31
CA SER A 569 -0.71 8.92 -2.05
C SER A 569 -1.26 10.35 -2.14
N ARG A 570 -0.51 11.28 -2.71
CA ARG A 570 -0.95 12.68 -2.91
C ARG A 570 -2.14 12.79 -3.86
N LYS A 571 -2.14 12.01 -4.96
CA LYS A 571 -3.27 11.96 -5.88
C LYS A 571 -4.53 11.39 -5.21
N CYS A 572 -4.37 10.32 -4.43
CA CYS A 572 -5.46 9.73 -3.65
C CYS A 572 -6.08 10.74 -2.67
N ILE A 573 -5.26 11.42 -1.88
CA ILE A 573 -5.72 12.43 -0.93
C ILE A 573 -6.39 13.61 -1.63
N ARG A 574 -5.89 14.05 -2.78
CA ARG A 574 -6.55 15.09 -3.60
C ARG A 574 -7.95 14.65 -4.01
N ILE A 575 -8.12 13.42 -4.51
CA ILE A 575 -9.43 12.85 -4.89
C ILE A 575 -10.37 12.81 -3.67
N VAL A 576 -9.86 12.44 -2.50
CA VAL A 576 -10.65 12.47 -1.25
C VAL A 576 -11.17 13.87 -0.97
N TYR A 577 -10.30 14.91 -1.04
CA TYR A 577 -10.72 16.29 -0.82
C TYR A 577 -11.66 16.82 -1.92
N GLU A 578 -11.44 16.48 -3.18
CA GLU A 578 -12.35 16.79 -4.28
C GLU A 578 -13.77 16.26 -3.99
N ASN A 579 -13.86 15.00 -3.57
CA ASN A 579 -15.14 14.37 -3.20
C ASN A 579 -15.79 15.05 -1.99
N ILE A 580 -15.02 15.40 -0.95
CA ILE A 580 -15.54 16.10 0.23
C ILE A 580 -16.13 17.45 -0.15
N VAL A 581 -15.36 18.28 -0.87
CA VAL A 581 -15.80 19.64 -1.23
C VAL A 581 -17.01 19.59 -2.16
N PHE A 582 -16.97 18.72 -3.18
CA PHE A 582 -18.07 18.57 -4.12
C PHE A 582 -19.35 18.08 -3.43
N ALA A 583 -19.27 17.00 -2.65
CA ALA A 583 -20.44 16.42 -1.98
C ALA A 583 -21.05 17.39 -0.96
N LEU A 584 -20.23 18.06 -0.14
CA LEU A 584 -20.72 19.05 0.82
C LEU A 584 -21.31 20.28 0.12
N GLY A 585 -20.66 20.78 -0.93
CA GLY A 585 -21.13 21.96 -1.68
C GLY A 585 -22.51 21.74 -2.29
N VAL A 586 -22.69 20.64 -3.04
CA VAL A 586 -24.00 20.32 -3.62
C VAL A 586 -25.05 20.05 -2.53
N LYS A 587 -24.66 19.38 -1.45
CA LYS A 587 -25.53 19.08 -0.35
C LYS A 587 -26.07 20.33 0.34
N PHE A 588 -25.21 21.30 0.66
CA PHE A 588 -25.64 22.57 1.23
C PHE A 588 -26.59 23.35 0.30
N ALA A 589 -26.31 23.35 -1.00
CA ALA A 589 -27.21 23.95 -1.99
C ALA A 589 -28.59 23.28 -2.00
N CYS A 590 -28.62 21.92 -2.03
CA CYS A 590 -29.88 21.17 -2.00
C CYS A 590 -30.66 21.36 -0.70
N LEU A 591 -29.97 21.38 0.47
CA LEU A 591 -30.63 21.68 1.76
C LEU A 591 -31.26 23.04 1.81
N LEU A 592 -30.59 24.07 1.27
CA LEU A 592 -31.15 25.43 1.19
C LEU A 592 -32.38 25.47 0.28
N LEU A 593 -32.30 24.84 -0.92
CA LEU A 593 -33.44 24.79 -1.85
C LEU A 593 -34.63 24.01 -1.28
N GLY A 594 -34.37 22.90 -0.56
CA GLY A 594 -35.40 22.12 0.12
C GLY A 594 -36.07 22.90 1.27
N ALA A 595 -35.29 23.59 2.09
CA ALA A 595 -35.81 24.42 3.17
C ALA A 595 -36.66 25.60 2.65
N LEU A 596 -36.30 26.17 1.51
CA LEU A 596 -37.07 27.22 0.82
C LEU A 596 -38.34 26.68 0.12
N GLY A 597 -38.48 25.34 0.01
CA GLY A 597 -39.61 24.69 -0.68
C GLY A 597 -39.51 24.76 -2.21
N ILE A 598 -38.34 25.03 -2.76
CA ILE A 598 -38.08 25.07 -4.22
C ILE A 598 -37.82 23.66 -4.79
N ALA A 599 -37.11 22.81 -4.05
CA ALA A 599 -36.81 21.45 -4.43
C ALA A 599 -37.88 20.49 -3.88
N ASP A 600 -38.44 19.65 -4.73
CA ASP A 600 -39.28 18.52 -4.34
C ASP A 600 -38.44 17.34 -3.82
N MET A 601 -39.13 16.37 -3.24
CA MET A 601 -38.48 15.18 -2.65
C MET A 601 -37.80 14.32 -3.71
N GLY A 602 -38.37 14.19 -4.91
CA GLY A 602 -37.84 13.44 -6.02
C GLY A 602 -36.57 14.05 -6.60
N ALA A 603 -36.55 15.37 -6.84
CA ALA A 603 -35.36 16.08 -7.30
C ALA A 603 -34.24 16.02 -6.27
N ALA A 604 -34.57 16.12 -4.99
CA ALA A 604 -33.63 16.05 -3.88
C ALA A 604 -32.87 14.72 -3.82
N ILE A 605 -33.59 13.59 -3.91
CA ILE A 605 -32.95 12.24 -3.89
C ILE A 605 -32.18 11.99 -5.18
N PHE A 606 -32.69 12.44 -6.33
CA PHE A 606 -31.97 12.33 -7.60
C PHE A 606 -30.63 13.06 -7.55
N ALA A 607 -30.59 14.26 -6.99
CA ALA A 607 -29.36 15.00 -6.79
C ALA A 607 -28.39 14.26 -5.85
N ASP A 608 -28.86 13.72 -4.71
CA ASP A 608 -28.03 13.00 -3.74
C ASP A 608 -27.42 11.73 -4.34
N VAL A 609 -28.23 10.94 -5.08
CA VAL A 609 -27.75 9.74 -5.79
C VAL A 609 -26.78 10.11 -6.92
N GLY A 610 -27.04 11.20 -7.65
CA GLY A 610 -26.15 11.72 -8.69
C GLY A 610 -24.80 12.11 -8.14
N VAL A 611 -24.77 12.86 -7.04
CA VAL A 611 -23.53 13.22 -6.33
C VAL A 611 -22.76 11.99 -5.87
N MET A 612 -23.44 10.99 -5.32
CA MET A 612 -22.83 9.76 -4.89
C MET A 612 -22.18 9.00 -6.08
N VAL A 613 -22.89 8.88 -7.22
CA VAL A 613 -22.37 8.23 -8.42
C VAL A 613 -21.11 8.95 -8.92
N ILE A 614 -21.16 10.29 -9.03
CA ILE A 614 -20.01 11.10 -9.46
C ILE A 614 -18.83 10.92 -8.51
N ALA A 615 -19.06 10.99 -7.19
CA ALA A 615 -18.01 10.82 -6.18
C ALA A 615 -17.38 9.41 -6.22
N VAL A 616 -18.16 8.36 -6.46
CA VAL A 616 -17.68 6.99 -6.63
C VAL A 616 -16.85 6.86 -7.91
N LEU A 617 -17.30 7.42 -9.03
CA LEU A 617 -16.53 7.42 -10.28
C LEU A 617 -15.21 8.19 -10.13
N ASN A 618 -15.22 9.33 -9.43
CA ASN A 618 -14.01 10.08 -9.13
C ASN A 618 -13.06 9.26 -8.24
N ALA A 619 -13.57 8.56 -7.22
CA ALA A 619 -12.79 7.68 -6.35
C ALA A 619 -12.08 6.57 -7.13
N MET A 620 -12.72 6.00 -8.16
CA MET A 620 -12.12 4.96 -9.00
C MET A 620 -10.90 5.45 -9.81
N ARG A 621 -10.73 6.76 -10.02
CA ARG A 621 -9.52 7.33 -10.65
C ARG A 621 -8.26 7.06 -9.84
N ALA A 622 -8.40 6.79 -8.54
CA ALA A 622 -7.27 6.43 -7.68
C ALA A 622 -6.65 5.05 -8.02
N LEU A 623 -7.40 4.15 -8.69
CA LEU A 623 -6.85 2.88 -9.19
C LEU A 623 -5.84 3.06 -10.34
N HIS A 624 -5.94 4.15 -11.11
CA HIS A 624 -5.12 4.43 -12.29
C HIS A 624 -4.12 5.56 -12.02
N CYS A 625 -3.50 5.54 -10.85
CA CYS A 625 -2.59 6.60 -10.42
C CYS A 625 -1.18 6.50 -11.02
N SER A 626 -0.86 5.37 -11.64
CA SER A 626 0.46 5.12 -12.25
C SER A 626 0.63 5.76 -13.65
N LYS A 627 -0.47 6.03 -14.34
CA LYS A 627 -0.45 6.66 -15.67
C LYS A 627 -0.53 8.18 -15.62
#